data_92efc14c7e3444804ba3faa35a910b44
#
_entry.id   92efc14c7e3444804ba3faa35a910b44
#
_cell.length_a   1.000
_cell.length_b   1.000
_cell.length_c   1.000
_cell.angle_alpha   90.00
_cell.angle_beta   90.00
_cell.angle_gamma   90.00
#
_symmetry.space_group_name_H-M   'P 1'
#
loop_
_entity.id
_entity.type
_entity.pdbx_description
1 polymer ?
#
loop_
_entity_poly.entity_id
_entity_poly.type
_entity_poly.pdbx_seq_one_letter_code
_entity_poly.pdbx_strand_id
1 'polypeptide(L)'
;MKQAGRYFIALGCVLCAAILVLDGDVVAAGALSGVQLCLQTVIPSLFCFMALTGFLINSGLYRLISLPLGPLTKGLFCLPPSMGSVVLLSLIGGYPMGAKSIAGLLEQGRLDRATAQRMLPFCCCAGPSFIITAVGSGMFGSAQAGILLYLVQLFVSILLGAVLGMRERGQQRRMLCDPLPAQRTSDFMPMSQAFVLSVSQAVSALGQMCGFVILFKALSDILSSTLEGGVLSCLLLGSLEVT
;
A
#
# COMPACT_ATOMS: atom_id res chain seq x y z
N MET A 1 -16.93 25.54 14.19
CA MET A 1 -15.79 24.62 14.41
C MET A 1 -15.00 24.28 13.13
N LYS A 2 -15.60 24.11 11.94
CA LYS A 2 -14.88 23.73 10.71
C LYS A 2 -13.94 24.84 10.15
N GLN A 3 -14.20 26.11 10.39
CA GLN A 3 -13.35 27.21 9.89
C GLN A 3 -12.08 27.39 10.73
N ALA A 4 -12.16 27.30 12.06
CA ALA A 4 -10.98 27.42 12.94
C ALA A 4 -9.91 26.35 12.64
N GLY A 5 -10.33 25.11 12.35
CA GLY A 5 -9.42 24.03 11.94
C GLY A 5 -8.68 24.35 10.62
N ARG A 6 -9.36 24.98 9.66
CA ARG A 6 -8.73 25.38 8.36
C ARG A 6 -7.68 26.47 8.55
N TYR A 7 -7.93 27.44 9.42
CA TYR A 7 -6.93 28.50 9.75
C TYR A 7 -5.71 27.90 10.48
N PHE A 8 -5.92 26.91 11.37
CA PHE A 8 -4.83 26.25 12.06
C PHE A 8 -3.94 25.45 11.09
N ILE A 9 -4.55 24.73 10.14
CA ILE A 9 -3.82 24.02 9.09
C ILE A 9 -3.08 25.00 8.18
N ALA A 10 -3.72 26.10 7.75
CA ALA A 10 -3.10 27.10 6.92
C ALA A 10 -1.90 27.76 7.60
N LEU A 11 -2.02 28.08 8.89
CA LEU A 11 -0.93 28.63 9.69
C LEU A 11 0.23 27.64 9.80
N GLY A 12 -0.07 26.36 10.03
CA GLY A 12 0.93 25.27 10.05
C GLY A 12 1.68 25.15 8.72
N CYS A 13 0.96 25.20 7.59
CA CYS A 13 1.58 25.18 6.26
C CYS A 13 2.48 26.39 6.01
N VAL A 14 2.07 27.60 6.42
CA VAL A 14 2.89 28.82 6.28
C VAL A 14 4.15 28.73 7.16
N LEU A 15 4.01 28.24 8.39
CA LEU A 15 5.13 28.06 9.31
C LEU A 15 6.12 27.00 8.77
N CYS A 16 5.61 25.89 8.25
CA CYS A 16 6.42 24.88 7.59
C CYS A 16 7.16 25.43 6.36
N ALA A 17 6.48 26.22 5.52
CA ALA A 17 7.09 26.86 4.38
C ALA A 17 8.18 27.87 4.79
N ALA A 18 7.99 28.61 5.87
CA ALA A 18 9.00 29.54 6.40
C ALA A 18 10.25 28.79 6.87
N ILE A 19 10.09 27.68 7.59
CA ILE A 19 11.21 26.83 8.04
C ILE A 19 11.97 26.24 6.83
N LEU A 20 11.24 25.76 5.81
CA LEU A 20 11.85 25.24 4.58
C LEU A 20 12.72 26.29 3.85
N VAL A 21 12.38 27.58 3.96
CA VAL A 21 13.16 28.66 3.34
C VAL A 21 14.34 29.06 4.21
N LEU A 22 14.20 29.05 5.53
CA LEU A 22 15.27 29.47 6.46
C LEU A 22 16.42 28.47 6.53
N ASP A 23 16.10 27.15 6.52
CA ASP A 23 17.06 26.04 6.61
C ASP A 23 17.25 25.32 5.25
N GLY A 24 17.35 26.10 4.17
CA GLY A 24 17.39 25.57 2.80
C GLY A 24 18.47 24.51 2.54
N ASP A 25 19.64 24.64 3.18
CA ASP A 25 20.73 23.65 3.03
C ASP A 25 20.39 22.31 3.68
N VAL A 26 19.76 22.31 4.85
CA VAL A 26 19.32 21.10 5.54
C VAL A 26 18.21 20.41 4.73
N VAL A 27 17.26 21.22 4.21
CA VAL A 27 16.18 20.74 3.33
C VAL A 27 16.74 20.08 2.08
N ALA A 28 17.71 20.72 1.43
CA ALA A 28 18.32 20.19 0.20
C ALA A 28 19.08 18.89 0.47
N ALA A 29 19.82 18.79 1.58
CA ALA A 29 20.52 17.58 1.98
C ALA A 29 19.54 16.45 2.32
N GLY A 30 18.48 16.73 3.07
CA GLY A 30 17.41 15.79 3.40
C GLY A 30 16.67 15.29 2.16
N ALA A 31 16.30 16.19 1.26
CA ALA A 31 15.67 15.84 -0.01
C ALA A 31 16.58 14.96 -0.88
N LEU A 32 17.88 15.28 -0.97
CA LEU A 32 18.85 14.49 -1.71
C LEU A 32 18.99 13.07 -1.14
N SER A 33 19.07 12.94 0.18
CA SER A 33 19.12 11.62 0.84
C SER A 33 17.83 10.83 0.60
N GLY A 34 16.66 11.49 0.61
CA GLY A 34 15.37 10.88 0.24
C GLY A 34 15.35 10.41 -1.21
N VAL A 35 15.88 11.18 -2.16
CA VAL A 35 16.03 10.76 -3.57
C VAL A 35 16.95 9.55 -3.69
N GLN A 36 18.09 9.52 -3.00
CA GLN A 36 19.00 8.39 -3.00
C GLN A 36 18.32 7.13 -2.46
N LEU A 37 17.57 7.23 -1.36
CA LEU A 37 16.80 6.12 -0.80
C LEU A 37 15.77 5.59 -1.83
N CYS A 38 15.07 6.48 -2.52
CA CYS A 38 14.12 6.10 -3.57
C CYS A 38 14.79 5.35 -4.71
N LEU A 39 15.92 5.87 -5.21
CA LEU A 39 16.63 5.29 -6.35
C LEU A 39 17.32 3.96 -6.01
N GLN A 40 17.89 3.85 -4.82
CA GLN A 40 18.67 2.68 -4.42
C GLN A 40 17.81 1.56 -3.83
N THR A 41 16.70 1.89 -3.17
CA THR A 41 15.91 0.91 -2.42
C THR A 41 14.48 0.80 -2.93
N VAL A 42 13.73 1.91 -2.96
CA VAL A 42 12.28 1.86 -3.21
C VAL A 42 11.97 1.45 -4.64
N ILE A 43 12.58 2.11 -5.62
CA ILE A 43 12.31 1.85 -7.04
C ILE A 43 12.73 0.43 -7.44
N PRO A 44 13.97 -0.02 -7.20
CA PRO A 44 14.38 -1.36 -7.61
C PRO A 44 13.58 -2.48 -6.94
N SER A 45 13.21 -2.30 -5.68
CA SER A 45 12.50 -3.33 -4.91
C SER A 45 11.01 -3.45 -5.28
N LEU A 46 10.35 -2.34 -5.64
CA LEU A 46 8.89 -2.33 -5.82
C LEU A 46 8.45 -2.30 -7.27
N PHE A 47 9.22 -1.68 -8.18
CA PHE A 47 8.79 -1.44 -9.55
C PHE A 47 8.39 -2.72 -10.30
N CYS A 48 9.28 -3.73 -10.29
CA CYS A 48 9.02 -4.98 -11.01
C CYS A 48 7.79 -5.72 -10.48
N PHE A 49 7.64 -5.75 -9.15
CA PHE A 49 6.48 -6.39 -8.53
C PHE A 49 5.18 -5.65 -8.83
N MET A 50 5.20 -4.32 -8.79
CA MET A 50 4.04 -3.50 -9.11
C MET A 50 3.62 -3.64 -10.58
N ALA A 51 4.57 -3.60 -11.50
CA ALA A 51 4.31 -3.76 -12.93
C ALA A 51 3.74 -5.16 -13.22
N LEU A 52 4.35 -6.22 -12.65
CA LEU A 52 3.89 -7.59 -12.83
C LEU A 52 2.48 -7.80 -12.24
N THR A 53 2.24 -7.35 -11.02
CA THR A 53 0.94 -7.48 -10.36
C THR A 53 -0.13 -6.70 -11.11
N GLY A 54 0.19 -5.48 -11.52
CA GLY A 54 -0.69 -4.67 -12.37
C GLY A 54 -1.03 -5.37 -13.68
N PHE A 55 -0.04 -5.98 -14.34
CA PHE A 55 -0.25 -6.75 -15.57
C PHE A 55 -1.18 -7.94 -15.35
N LEU A 56 -0.99 -8.72 -14.29
CA LEU A 56 -1.87 -9.84 -13.96
C LEU A 56 -3.33 -9.39 -13.74
N ILE A 57 -3.53 -8.22 -13.12
CA ILE A 57 -4.86 -7.67 -12.88
C ILE A 57 -5.49 -7.14 -14.18
N ASN A 58 -4.77 -6.29 -14.91
CA ASN A 58 -5.28 -5.63 -16.13
C ASN A 58 -5.54 -6.63 -17.27
N SER A 59 -4.71 -7.67 -17.39
CA SER A 59 -4.89 -8.75 -18.38
C SER A 59 -5.99 -9.73 -18.02
N GLY A 60 -6.51 -9.69 -16.77
CA GLY A 60 -7.50 -10.64 -16.29
C GLY A 60 -6.94 -12.02 -15.91
N LEU A 61 -5.62 -12.24 -16.02
CA LEU A 61 -4.96 -13.49 -15.64
C LEU A 61 -5.12 -13.82 -14.15
N TYR A 62 -5.39 -12.80 -13.32
CA TYR A 62 -5.70 -12.99 -11.89
C TYR A 62 -6.83 -14.01 -11.66
N ARG A 63 -7.77 -14.18 -12.61
CA ARG A 63 -8.87 -15.15 -12.50
C ARG A 63 -8.36 -16.59 -12.53
N LEU A 64 -7.33 -16.88 -13.31
CA LEU A 64 -6.71 -18.22 -13.34
C LEU A 64 -6.09 -18.56 -11.98
N ILE A 65 -5.49 -17.58 -11.33
CA ILE A 65 -4.90 -17.70 -9.99
C ILE A 65 -5.98 -17.85 -8.91
N SER A 66 -7.18 -17.30 -9.13
CA SER A 66 -8.28 -17.38 -8.17
C SER A 66 -8.95 -18.75 -8.10
N LEU A 67 -8.83 -19.58 -9.13
CA LEU A 67 -9.47 -20.90 -9.17
C LEU A 67 -9.08 -21.79 -7.97
N PRO A 68 -7.79 -22.04 -7.66
CA PRO A 68 -7.41 -22.84 -6.51
C PRO A 68 -7.64 -22.12 -5.17
N LEU A 69 -7.69 -20.80 -5.15
CA LEU A 69 -7.86 -19.97 -3.94
C LEU A 69 -9.33 -19.76 -3.57
N GLY A 70 -10.26 -20.03 -4.49
CA GLY A 70 -11.69 -19.83 -4.29
C GLY A 70 -12.27 -20.45 -3.02
N PRO A 71 -12.03 -21.74 -2.73
CA PRO A 71 -12.52 -22.39 -1.51
C PRO A 71 -11.91 -21.78 -0.24
N LEU A 72 -10.62 -21.44 -0.28
CA LEU A 72 -9.93 -20.78 0.83
C LEU A 72 -10.50 -19.38 1.11
N THR A 73 -10.71 -18.61 0.05
CA THR A 73 -11.26 -17.25 0.13
C THR A 73 -12.67 -17.24 0.68
N LYS A 74 -13.52 -18.13 0.21
CA LYS A 74 -14.88 -18.28 0.69
C LYS A 74 -14.94 -18.82 2.12
N GLY A 75 -14.10 -19.80 2.44
CA GLY A 75 -14.08 -20.43 3.75
C GLY A 75 -13.49 -19.56 4.84
N LEU A 76 -12.37 -18.87 4.58
CA LEU A 76 -11.59 -18.12 5.56
C LEU A 76 -12.05 -16.65 5.64
N PHE A 77 -12.16 -15.99 4.50
CA PHE A 77 -12.43 -14.54 4.45
C PHE A 77 -13.90 -14.18 4.21
N CYS A 78 -14.76 -15.17 3.92
CA CYS A 78 -16.15 -14.93 3.51
C CYS A 78 -16.27 -13.91 2.36
N LEU A 79 -15.36 -13.99 1.39
CA LEU A 79 -15.31 -13.16 0.20
C LEU A 79 -15.75 -13.97 -1.03
N PRO A 80 -16.21 -13.31 -2.10
CA PRO A 80 -16.44 -13.95 -3.38
C PRO A 80 -15.18 -14.70 -3.86
N PRO A 81 -15.31 -15.87 -4.48
CA PRO A 81 -14.15 -16.65 -4.94
C PRO A 81 -13.20 -15.90 -5.86
N SER A 82 -13.73 -14.95 -6.65
CA SER A 82 -12.96 -14.10 -7.55
C SER A 82 -12.02 -13.12 -6.82
N MET A 83 -12.24 -12.87 -5.53
CA MET A 83 -11.41 -11.94 -4.76
C MET A 83 -10.15 -12.61 -4.18
N GLY A 84 -10.04 -13.92 -4.22
CA GLY A 84 -8.87 -14.64 -3.71
C GLY A 84 -7.57 -14.26 -4.37
N SER A 85 -7.59 -14.06 -5.68
CA SER A 85 -6.43 -13.57 -6.41
C SER A 85 -6.06 -12.13 -6.06
N VAL A 86 -7.05 -11.27 -5.83
CA VAL A 86 -6.80 -9.89 -5.42
C VAL A 86 -6.12 -9.86 -4.06
N VAL A 87 -6.57 -10.69 -3.11
CA VAL A 87 -5.92 -10.84 -1.80
C VAL A 87 -4.48 -11.32 -1.97
N LEU A 88 -4.25 -12.40 -2.75
CA LEU A 88 -2.89 -12.93 -2.98
C LEU A 88 -1.98 -11.89 -3.63
N LEU A 89 -2.45 -11.24 -4.69
CA LEU A 89 -1.68 -10.23 -5.41
C LEU A 89 -1.41 -8.99 -4.56
N SER A 90 -2.31 -8.65 -3.63
CA SER A 90 -2.11 -7.57 -2.66
C SER A 90 -1.01 -7.92 -1.65
N LEU A 91 -0.99 -9.15 -1.16
CA LEU A 91 0.06 -9.61 -0.24
C LEU A 91 1.45 -9.61 -0.90
N ILE A 92 1.53 -10.00 -2.17
CA ILE A 92 2.80 -10.04 -2.93
C ILE A 92 3.18 -8.65 -3.43
N GLY A 93 2.23 -7.88 -3.97
CA GLY A 93 2.49 -6.58 -4.59
C GLY A 93 2.70 -5.42 -3.60
N GLY A 94 2.28 -5.61 -2.35
CA GLY A 94 2.48 -4.61 -1.30
C GLY A 94 1.47 -3.44 -1.32
N TYR A 95 1.79 -2.41 -0.53
CA TYR A 95 0.90 -1.27 -0.21
C TYR A 95 0.14 -0.65 -1.37
N PRO A 96 0.79 -0.20 -2.46
CA PRO A 96 0.01 0.55 -3.44
C PRO A 96 -0.89 -0.35 -4.27
N MET A 97 -0.54 -1.62 -4.43
CA MET A 97 -1.28 -2.51 -5.32
C MET A 97 -2.56 -3.05 -4.68
N GLY A 98 -2.53 -3.35 -3.38
CA GLY A 98 -3.73 -3.79 -2.66
C GLY A 98 -4.84 -2.75 -2.72
N ALA A 99 -4.57 -1.54 -2.27
CA ALA A 99 -5.52 -0.44 -2.27
C ALA A 99 -5.99 -0.07 -3.69
N LYS A 100 -5.07 0.01 -4.64
CA LYS A 100 -5.36 0.37 -6.03
C LYS A 100 -6.23 -0.67 -6.74
N SER A 101 -5.95 -1.95 -6.50
CA SER A 101 -6.75 -3.06 -7.06
C SER A 101 -8.18 -3.05 -6.53
N ILE A 102 -8.34 -2.83 -5.21
CA ILE A 102 -9.65 -2.73 -4.57
C ILE A 102 -10.40 -1.49 -5.08
N ALA A 103 -9.75 -0.33 -5.17
CA ALA A 103 -10.34 0.89 -5.71
C ALA A 103 -10.78 0.73 -7.17
N GLY A 104 -9.92 0.16 -8.02
CA GLY A 104 -10.24 -0.08 -9.42
C GLY A 104 -11.42 -1.06 -9.61
N LEU A 105 -11.53 -2.09 -8.78
CA LEU A 105 -12.68 -3.00 -8.80
C LEU A 105 -13.97 -2.33 -8.31
N LEU A 106 -13.86 -1.43 -7.33
CA LEU A 106 -14.98 -0.63 -6.84
C LEU A 106 -15.47 0.35 -7.90
N GLU A 107 -14.57 1.07 -8.57
CA GLU A 107 -14.89 2.00 -9.66
C GLU A 107 -15.54 1.29 -10.86
N GLN A 108 -15.10 0.06 -11.15
CA GLN A 108 -15.69 -0.77 -12.20
C GLN A 108 -17.03 -1.40 -11.79
N GLY A 109 -17.54 -1.14 -10.59
CA GLY A 109 -18.78 -1.74 -10.07
C GLY A 109 -18.68 -3.26 -9.85
N ARG A 110 -17.46 -3.80 -9.80
CA ARG A 110 -17.19 -5.25 -9.59
C ARG A 110 -17.07 -5.64 -8.12
N LEU A 111 -16.99 -4.65 -7.25
CA LEU A 111 -16.88 -4.80 -5.80
C LEU A 111 -17.80 -3.79 -5.14
N ASP A 112 -18.57 -4.21 -4.15
CA ASP A 112 -19.37 -3.31 -3.34
C ASP A 112 -18.51 -2.59 -2.29
N ARG A 113 -18.99 -1.43 -1.86
CA ARG A 113 -18.25 -0.56 -0.94
C ARG A 113 -18.00 -1.23 0.43
N ALA A 114 -18.95 -2.01 0.92
CA ALA A 114 -18.82 -2.71 2.19
C ALA A 114 -17.71 -3.77 2.13
N THR A 115 -17.67 -4.57 1.07
CA THR A 115 -16.61 -5.56 0.85
C THR A 115 -15.26 -4.90 0.62
N ALA A 116 -15.21 -3.78 -0.13
CA ALA A 116 -13.98 -3.00 -0.33
C ALA A 116 -13.40 -2.51 1.00
N GLN A 117 -14.21 -1.87 1.85
CA GLN A 117 -13.80 -1.40 3.17
C GLN A 117 -13.32 -2.52 4.08
N ARG A 118 -13.88 -3.72 3.95
CA ARG A 118 -13.48 -4.89 4.71
C ARG A 118 -12.17 -5.50 4.23
N MET A 119 -11.89 -5.44 2.92
CA MET A 119 -10.65 -5.96 2.33
C MET A 119 -9.43 -5.08 2.63
N LEU A 120 -9.59 -3.76 2.67
CA LEU A 120 -8.50 -2.82 2.85
C LEU A 120 -7.58 -3.12 4.05
N PRO A 121 -8.09 -3.43 5.28
CA PRO A 121 -7.23 -3.62 6.45
C PRO A 121 -6.22 -4.77 6.33
N PHE A 122 -6.52 -5.80 5.56
CA PHE A 122 -5.63 -6.96 5.41
C PHE A 122 -5.01 -7.10 4.02
N CYS A 123 -5.48 -6.32 3.04
CA CYS A 123 -4.88 -6.26 1.71
C CYS A 123 -3.85 -5.13 1.57
N CYS A 124 -3.81 -4.16 2.49
CA CYS A 124 -2.83 -3.09 2.48
C CYS A 124 -1.70 -3.43 3.45
N CYS A 125 -0.73 -4.21 2.99
CA CYS A 125 0.46 -4.60 3.76
C CYS A 125 1.72 -4.36 2.93
N ALA A 126 2.89 -4.31 3.60
CA ALA A 126 4.15 -4.13 2.89
C ALA A 126 4.48 -5.37 2.05
N GLY A 127 5.04 -5.18 0.87
CA GLY A 127 5.46 -6.28 0.00
C GLY A 127 6.70 -7.00 0.54
N PRO A 128 6.91 -8.29 0.16
CA PRO A 128 8.05 -9.09 0.61
C PRO A 128 9.38 -8.46 0.23
N SER A 129 9.46 -7.90 -0.97
CA SER A 129 10.67 -7.23 -1.45
C SER A 129 11.07 -6.08 -0.53
N PHE A 130 10.13 -5.22 -0.14
CA PHE A 130 10.43 -4.11 0.76
C PHE A 130 10.85 -4.59 2.15
N ILE A 131 10.10 -5.51 2.76
CA ILE A 131 10.42 -5.97 4.12
C ILE A 131 11.74 -6.74 4.15
N ILE A 132 12.02 -7.59 3.17
CA ILE A 132 13.23 -8.43 3.18
C ILE A 132 14.47 -7.60 2.82
N THR A 133 14.37 -6.73 1.79
CA THR A 133 15.55 -5.98 1.33
C THR A 133 15.75 -4.68 2.10
N ALA A 134 14.75 -3.80 2.14
CA ALA A 134 14.91 -2.50 2.80
C ALA A 134 14.98 -2.64 4.31
N VAL A 135 14.01 -3.33 4.93
CA VAL A 135 13.96 -3.46 6.39
C VAL A 135 14.95 -4.53 6.87
N GLY A 136 14.86 -5.76 6.38
CA GLY A 136 15.67 -6.87 6.84
C GLY A 136 17.16 -6.66 6.58
N SER A 137 17.56 -6.51 5.33
CA SER A 137 18.96 -6.36 4.96
C SER A 137 19.48 -4.95 5.20
N GLY A 138 18.67 -3.91 4.92
CA GLY A 138 19.08 -2.52 5.05
C GLY A 138 19.15 -2.03 6.50
N MET A 139 18.10 -2.23 7.30
CA MET A 139 18.01 -1.71 8.66
C MET A 139 18.55 -2.71 9.71
N PHE A 140 18.19 -3.99 9.59
CA PHE A 140 18.63 -5.02 10.57
C PHE A 140 19.91 -5.74 10.17
N GLY A 141 20.46 -5.49 8.97
CA GLY A 141 21.65 -6.18 8.48
C GLY A 141 21.45 -7.70 8.27
N SER A 142 20.21 -8.19 8.28
CA SER A 142 19.88 -9.61 8.23
C SER A 142 18.66 -9.89 7.37
N ALA A 143 18.84 -10.54 6.23
CA ALA A 143 17.73 -10.99 5.39
C ALA A 143 16.80 -11.97 6.12
N GLN A 144 17.33 -12.76 7.06
CA GLN A 144 16.54 -13.70 7.87
C GLN A 144 15.55 -12.97 8.77
N ALA A 145 15.96 -11.85 9.38
CA ALA A 145 15.08 -10.99 10.16
C ALA A 145 13.94 -10.44 9.29
N GLY A 146 14.25 -10.00 8.07
CA GLY A 146 13.26 -9.55 7.09
C GLY A 146 12.26 -10.63 6.70
N ILE A 147 12.70 -11.84 6.46
CA ILE A 147 11.82 -12.99 6.16
C ILE A 147 10.89 -13.28 7.35
N LEU A 148 11.44 -13.30 8.57
CA LEU A 148 10.64 -13.53 9.77
C LEU A 148 9.56 -12.45 9.95
N LEU A 149 9.91 -11.17 9.79
CA LEU A 149 8.98 -10.05 9.85
C LEU A 149 7.87 -10.18 8.79
N TYR A 150 8.23 -10.56 7.57
CA TYR A 150 7.26 -10.76 6.51
C TYR A 150 6.31 -11.92 6.81
N LEU A 151 6.80 -13.05 7.34
CA LEU A 151 5.96 -14.18 7.72
C LEU A 151 4.99 -13.81 8.86
N VAL A 152 5.45 -13.06 9.86
CA VAL A 152 4.59 -12.54 10.95
C VAL A 152 3.52 -11.62 10.39
N GLN A 153 3.89 -10.67 9.52
CA GLN A 153 2.94 -9.77 8.87
C GLN A 153 1.88 -10.54 8.06
N LEU A 154 2.31 -11.53 7.27
CA LEU A 154 1.42 -12.36 6.46
C LEU A 154 0.44 -13.14 7.35
N PHE A 155 0.93 -13.72 8.44
CA PHE A 155 0.10 -14.42 9.42
C PHE A 155 -0.94 -13.48 10.05
N VAL A 156 -0.52 -12.29 10.49
CA VAL A 156 -1.43 -11.28 11.07
C VAL A 156 -2.46 -10.81 10.05
N SER A 157 -2.08 -10.58 8.80
CA SER A 157 -3.00 -10.18 7.73
C SER A 157 -4.05 -11.26 7.44
N ILE A 158 -3.64 -12.52 7.38
CA ILE A 158 -4.56 -13.66 7.20
C ILE A 158 -5.50 -13.79 8.41
N LEU A 159 -4.96 -13.67 9.62
CA LEU A 159 -5.75 -13.75 10.85
C LEU A 159 -6.79 -12.62 10.91
N LEU A 160 -6.38 -11.40 10.59
CA LEU A 160 -7.28 -10.24 10.55
C LEU A 160 -8.39 -10.43 9.52
N GLY A 161 -8.05 -10.89 8.32
CA GLY A 161 -9.03 -11.21 7.29
C GLY A 161 -10.01 -12.30 7.71
N ALA A 162 -9.54 -13.33 8.40
CA ALA A 162 -10.38 -14.41 8.95
C ALA A 162 -11.33 -13.89 10.04
N VAL A 163 -10.83 -13.08 10.98
CA VAL A 163 -11.64 -12.48 12.04
C VAL A 163 -12.74 -11.57 11.46
N LEU A 164 -12.39 -10.73 10.48
CA LEU A 164 -13.35 -9.87 9.80
C LEU A 164 -14.38 -10.70 8.99
N GLY A 165 -13.94 -11.82 8.39
CA GLY A 165 -14.82 -12.76 7.71
C GLY A 165 -15.79 -13.47 8.65
N MET A 166 -15.34 -13.91 9.82
CA MET A 166 -16.19 -14.57 10.83
C MET A 166 -17.27 -13.62 11.38
N ARG A 167 -16.95 -12.35 11.59
CA ARG A 167 -17.89 -11.34 12.09
C ARG A 167 -19.11 -11.20 11.19
N GLU A 168 -18.94 -11.37 9.89
CA GLU A 168 -20.01 -11.23 8.93
C GLU A 168 -20.78 -12.53 8.62
N ARG A 169 -20.25 -13.69 9.00
CA ARG A 169 -20.99 -14.98 8.83
C ARG A 169 -22.40 -14.92 9.43
N GLY A 170 -22.60 -14.15 10.49
CA GLY A 170 -23.92 -13.94 11.10
C GLY A 170 -24.86 -13.05 10.27
N GLN A 171 -24.34 -12.12 9.52
CA GLN A 171 -25.11 -11.12 8.78
C GLN A 171 -25.31 -11.49 7.31
N GLN A 172 -24.35 -12.20 6.72
CA GLN A 172 -24.26 -12.48 5.29
C GLN A 172 -25.08 -13.71 4.83
N ARG A 173 -25.70 -14.46 5.73
CA ARG A 173 -26.65 -15.53 5.33
C ARG A 173 -27.82 -14.99 4.47
N ARG A 174 -28.02 -13.64 4.50
CA ARG A 174 -29.05 -12.95 3.70
C ARG A 174 -28.54 -12.37 2.37
N MET A 175 -27.23 -12.12 2.21
CA MET A 175 -26.68 -11.45 1.01
C MET A 175 -25.92 -12.36 0.04
N LEU A 176 -25.62 -13.60 0.42
CA LEU A 176 -24.97 -14.58 -0.46
C LEU A 176 -25.88 -15.12 -1.58
N CYS A 177 -27.14 -14.66 -1.66
CA CYS A 177 -28.08 -15.05 -2.69
C CYS A 177 -28.11 -14.12 -3.91
N ASP A 178 -27.46 -12.94 -3.87
CA ASP A 178 -27.28 -12.14 -5.08
C ASP A 178 -25.97 -12.56 -5.76
N PRO A 179 -26.04 -13.35 -6.85
CA PRO A 179 -24.89 -13.55 -7.68
C PRO A 179 -24.53 -12.16 -8.24
N LEU A 180 -23.33 -11.63 -7.87
CA LEU A 180 -22.77 -10.51 -8.59
C LEU A 180 -22.98 -10.78 -10.08
N PRO A 181 -23.49 -9.80 -10.86
CA PRO A 181 -23.86 -10.02 -12.24
C PRO A 181 -22.70 -10.74 -12.94
N ALA A 182 -23.03 -11.89 -13.54
CA ALA A 182 -22.07 -12.73 -14.25
C ALA A 182 -21.32 -11.82 -15.22
N GLN A 183 -20.06 -11.53 -14.89
CA GLN A 183 -19.25 -10.58 -15.66
C GLN A 183 -19.15 -11.10 -17.08
N ARG A 184 -19.67 -10.31 -18.01
CA ARG A 184 -19.47 -10.54 -19.43
C ARG A 184 -17.97 -10.75 -19.66
N THR A 185 -17.64 -11.90 -20.20
CA THR A 185 -16.27 -12.34 -20.52
C THR A 185 -15.60 -11.50 -21.62
N SER A 186 -16.24 -10.41 -22.04
CA SER A 186 -15.88 -9.66 -23.24
C SER A 186 -14.95 -8.45 -23.01
N ASP A 187 -14.56 -8.13 -21.79
CA ASP A 187 -13.71 -6.94 -21.52
C ASP A 187 -12.29 -7.30 -21.08
N PHE A 188 -11.66 -8.29 -21.73
CA PHE A 188 -10.23 -8.48 -21.56
C PHE A 188 -9.48 -7.49 -22.46
N MET A 189 -8.72 -6.61 -21.82
CA MET A 189 -7.81 -5.72 -22.51
C MET A 189 -6.75 -6.56 -23.26
N PRO A 190 -6.38 -6.20 -24.51
CA PRO A 190 -5.29 -6.88 -25.20
C PRO A 190 -4.03 -6.92 -24.34
N MET A 191 -3.31 -8.04 -24.34
CA MET A 191 -2.12 -8.24 -23.48
C MET A 191 -1.10 -7.11 -23.60
N SER A 192 -0.89 -6.58 -24.82
CA SER A 192 0.02 -5.46 -25.05
C SER A 192 -0.44 -4.17 -24.36
N GLN A 193 -1.72 -3.85 -24.44
CA GLN A 193 -2.29 -2.68 -23.76
C GLN A 193 -2.29 -2.86 -22.23
N ALA A 194 -2.62 -4.04 -21.75
CA ALA A 194 -2.56 -4.38 -20.34
C ALA A 194 -1.14 -4.19 -19.76
N PHE A 195 -0.11 -4.59 -20.52
CA PHE A 195 1.29 -4.42 -20.11
C PHE A 195 1.68 -2.94 -20.04
N VAL A 196 1.43 -2.17 -21.09
CA VAL A 196 1.77 -0.74 -21.13
C VAL A 196 1.05 0.03 -20.03
N LEU A 197 -0.25 -0.25 -19.83
CA LEU A 197 -1.03 0.36 -18.76
C LEU A 197 -0.46 0.04 -17.39
N SER A 198 -0.05 -1.21 -17.16
CA SER A 198 0.48 -1.66 -15.87
C SER A 198 1.81 -0.99 -15.53
N VAL A 199 2.71 -0.86 -16.51
CA VAL A 199 3.97 -0.13 -16.37
C VAL A 199 3.69 1.35 -16.06
N SER A 200 2.81 2.01 -16.81
CA SER A 200 2.43 3.40 -16.57
C SER A 200 1.83 3.61 -15.18
N GLN A 201 0.97 2.69 -14.75
CA GLN A 201 0.40 2.72 -13.41
C GLN A 201 1.43 2.49 -12.30
N ALA A 202 2.41 1.60 -12.51
CA ALA A 202 3.50 1.37 -11.57
C ALA A 202 4.39 2.61 -11.42
N VAL A 203 4.78 3.24 -12.54
CA VAL A 203 5.55 4.49 -12.54
C VAL A 203 4.83 5.60 -11.79
N SER A 204 3.53 5.81 -12.07
CA SER A 204 2.74 6.85 -11.39
C SER A 204 2.64 6.61 -9.88
N ALA A 205 2.40 5.38 -9.46
CA ALA A 205 2.30 5.05 -8.04
C ALA A 205 3.64 5.19 -7.32
N LEU A 206 4.74 4.73 -7.94
CA LEU A 206 6.09 4.91 -7.40
C LEU A 206 6.48 6.38 -7.30
N GLY A 207 6.16 7.17 -8.32
CA GLY A 207 6.43 8.62 -8.30
C GLY A 207 5.75 9.31 -7.11
N GLN A 208 4.50 8.95 -6.82
CA GLN A 208 3.78 9.46 -5.65
C GLN A 208 4.45 9.02 -4.33
N MET A 209 4.83 7.74 -4.21
CA MET A 209 5.52 7.23 -3.03
C MET A 209 6.86 7.91 -2.82
N CYS A 210 7.68 8.03 -3.87
CA CYS A 210 8.96 8.73 -3.80
C CYS A 210 8.78 10.19 -3.39
N GLY A 211 7.75 10.89 -3.89
CA GLY A 211 7.42 12.25 -3.47
C GLY A 211 7.16 12.36 -1.96
N PHE A 212 6.39 11.42 -1.40
CA PHE A 212 6.18 11.38 0.05
C PHE A 212 7.46 11.05 0.83
N VAL A 213 8.25 10.06 0.39
CA VAL A 213 9.52 9.70 1.05
C VAL A 213 10.47 10.90 1.08
N ILE A 214 10.64 11.60 -0.04
CA ILE A 214 11.51 12.79 -0.12
C ILE A 214 11.01 13.90 0.82
N LEU A 215 9.70 14.17 0.81
CA LEU A 215 9.09 15.18 1.66
C LEU A 215 9.28 14.86 3.14
N PHE A 216 8.94 13.64 3.55
CA PHE A 216 9.05 13.25 4.96
C PHE A 216 10.51 13.19 5.41
N LYS A 217 11.44 12.75 4.55
CA LYS A 217 12.88 12.75 4.88
C LYS A 217 13.40 14.17 5.10
N ALA A 218 13.07 15.10 4.22
CA ALA A 218 13.43 16.51 4.39
C ALA A 218 12.85 17.11 5.68
N LEU A 219 11.58 16.82 6.00
CA LEU A 219 10.94 17.27 7.23
C LEU A 219 11.57 16.63 8.48
N SER A 220 11.93 15.36 8.43
CA SER A 220 12.60 14.64 9.52
C SER A 220 13.97 15.26 9.82
N ASP A 221 14.75 15.57 8.80
CA ASP A 221 16.09 16.14 8.97
C ASP A 221 16.02 17.58 9.54
N ILE A 222 15.03 18.38 9.14
CA ILE A 222 14.76 19.70 9.76
C ILE A 222 14.38 19.53 11.24
N LEU A 223 13.48 18.61 11.52
CA LEU A 223 13.01 18.38 12.89
C LEU A 223 14.16 17.92 13.79
N SER A 224 15.03 17.05 13.27
CA SER A 224 16.23 16.58 14.00
C SER A 224 17.25 17.69 14.23
N SER A 225 17.42 18.63 13.31
CA SER A 225 18.33 19.78 13.47
C SER A 225 17.80 20.83 14.45
N THR A 226 16.47 20.97 14.54
CA THR A 226 15.82 22.00 15.39
C THR A 226 15.60 21.53 16.83
N LEU A 227 15.39 20.22 17.03
CA LEU A 227 15.08 19.60 18.32
C LEU A 227 16.29 18.84 18.86
N GLU A 228 17.21 19.53 19.52
CA GLU A 228 18.34 18.89 20.22
C GLU A 228 17.84 18.03 21.39
N GLY A 229 17.85 16.70 21.22
CA GLY A 229 18.04 15.71 22.31
C GLY A 229 16.93 15.54 23.35
N GLY A 230 15.65 15.77 23.04
CA GLY A 230 14.54 15.53 23.98
C GLY A 230 13.72 14.28 23.65
N VAL A 231 13.04 13.69 24.65
CA VAL A 231 12.07 12.59 24.47
C VAL A 231 10.96 12.98 23.45
N LEU A 232 10.61 14.26 23.39
CA LEU A 232 9.65 14.82 22.45
C LEU A 232 10.15 14.74 21.00
N SER A 233 11.45 14.93 20.75
CA SER A 233 12.05 14.79 19.43
C SER A 233 11.99 13.33 18.95
N CYS A 234 12.29 12.36 19.83
CA CYS A 234 12.18 10.94 19.48
C CYS A 234 10.75 10.52 19.14
N LEU A 235 9.74 11.03 19.85
CA LEU A 235 8.34 10.73 19.58
C LEU A 235 7.85 11.38 18.28
N LEU A 236 8.25 12.61 18.01
CA LEU A 236 7.90 13.32 16.77
C LEU A 236 8.63 12.73 15.55
N LEU A 237 9.93 12.44 15.67
CA LEU A 237 10.71 11.75 14.63
C LEU A 237 10.13 10.37 14.34
N GLY A 238 9.83 9.57 15.38
CA GLY A 238 9.21 8.25 15.19
C GLY A 238 7.82 8.29 14.57
N SER A 239 7.08 9.42 14.71
CA SER A 239 5.79 9.60 14.03
C SER A 239 5.92 10.05 12.56
N LEU A 240 7.03 10.67 12.19
CA LEU A 240 7.36 11.12 10.84
C LEU A 240 8.19 10.09 10.06
N GLU A 241 8.92 9.22 10.75
CA GLU A 241 9.67 8.15 10.13
C GLU A 241 8.72 7.12 9.52
N VAL A 242 8.63 7.18 8.21
CA VAL A 242 7.86 6.24 7.38
C VAL A 242 8.74 5.09 6.89
N THR A 243 10.02 5.11 7.25
CA THR A 243 11.03 4.10 6.84
C THR A 243 11.77 3.55 8.05
#